data_1c33d10d1a2f9df240910087abb979fb
#
_entry.id   1c33d10d1a2f9df240910087abb979fb
#
_cell.length_a   1.000
_cell.length_b   1.000
_cell.length_c   1.000
_cell.angle_alpha   90.00
_cell.angle_beta   90.00
_cell.angle_gamma   90.00
#
_symmetry.space_group_name_H-M   'P 1'
#
loop_
_entity.id
_entity.type
_entity.pdbx_description
1 polymer ?
#
loop_
_entity_poly.entity_id
_entity_poly.type
_entity_poly.pdbx_seq_one_letter_code
_entity_poly.pdbx_strand_id
1 'polypeptide(L)'
;SYLIPHSNGAILIESGPGSTLLSLQAGLSKEGFSARDVTHVLLTHIHLDHAGAAGWFARQGAEIVVHPVGAPHLLNPEKLIASATRIYGDHMDSLWGEFLAVPENKLRVANDAEEIAIGDLRLLPINTPGHAEHHYSYQLDDLIFTGDVGGVRIPGYQYLRVPMPPPELHIERWRESVAKLRARKPARLAPTHFGIFDDVAWHLNEIEKGLDSAARWLEEVMPAAPSPEELRVKFSQMVMDDARSYGLTEET
;
A
#
# COMPACT_ATOMS: atom_id res chain seq x y z
N SER A 1 5.46 3.09 -6.47
CA SER A 1 6.08 4.21 -5.72
C SER A 1 5.82 5.53 -6.41
N TYR A 2 5.71 6.63 -5.66
CA TYR A 2 5.61 7.99 -6.19
C TYR A 2 6.83 8.81 -5.79
N LEU A 3 7.42 9.53 -6.74
CA LEU A 3 8.52 10.45 -6.53
C LEU A 3 7.98 11.89 -6.43
N ILE A 4 8.32 12.60 -5.35
CA ILE A 4 7.90 13.97 -5.11
C ILE A 4 9.16 14.82 -4.88
N PRO A 5 9.58 15.65 -5.85
CA PRO A 5 10.68 16.58 -5.67
C PRO A 5 10.37 17.66 -4.63
N HIS A 6 11.40 18.09 -3.90
CA HIS A 6 11.33 19.23 -2.98
C HIS A 6 12.66 20.02 -2.99
N SER A 7 12.74 21.11 -2.27
CA SER A 7 13.89 22.06 -2.32
C SER A 7 15.25 21.42 -2.05
N ASN A 8 15.33 20.28 -1.35
CA ASN A 8 16.59 19.66 -0.91
C ASN A 8 16.73 18.20 -1.36
N GLY A 9 15.99 17.75 -2.37
CA GLY A 9 16.00 16.38 -2.86
C GLY A 9 14.63 15.87 -3.27
N ALA A 10 14.29 14.65 -2.90
CA ALA A 10 13.01 14.05 -3.21
C ALA A 10 12.49 13.17 -2.07
N ILE A 11 11.17 13.01 -2.04
CA ILE A 11 10.46 12.03 -1.22
C ILE A 11 10.03 10.87 -2.11
N LEU A 12 10.06 9.65 -1.57
CA LEU A 12 9.30 8.54 -2.10
C LEU A 12 8.09 8.25 -1.21
N ILE A 13 6.92 8.09 -1.82
CA ILE A 13 5.83 7.36 -1.19
C ILE A 13 5.96 5.93 -1.66
N GLU A 14 6.22 5.01 -0.75
CA GLU A 14 6.58 3.61 -0.92
C GLU A 14 7.97 3.37 -1.53
N SER A 15 8.63 2.32 -1.05
CA SER A 15 9.93 1.89 -1.57
C SER A 15 9.82 0.75 -2.60
N GLY A 16 8.68 0.09 -2.67
CA GLY A 16 8.55 -1.15 -3.43
C GLY A 16 9.28 -2.34 -2.77
N PRO A 17 9.19 -3.53 -3.38
CA PRO A 17 9.93 -4.71 -2.92
C PRO A 17 11.41 -4.62 -3.28
N GLY A 18 12.25 -5.32 -2.53
CA GLY A 18 13.70 -5.41 -2.80
C GLY A 18 14.01 -5.98 -4.19
N SER A 19 13.18 -6.89 -4.69
CA SER A 19 13.32 -7.51 -6.02
C SER A 19 13.21 -6.50 -7.17
N THR A 20 12.51 -5.38 -6.99
CA THR A 20 12.33 -4.33 -8.03
C THR A 20 13.21 -3.10 -7.82
N LEU A 21 14.15 -3.15 -6.87
CA LEU A 21 15.01 -2.02 -6.52
C LEU A 21 15.78 -1.44 -7.72
N LEU A 22 16.32 -2.29 -8.60
CA LEU A 22 17.01 -1.82 -9.80
C LEU A 22 16.08 -1.06 -10.75
N SER A 23 14.82 -1.49 -10.89
CA SER A 23 13.82 -0.80 -11.70
C SER A 23 13.45 0.56 -11.09
N LEU A 24 13.33 0.63 -9.76
CA LEU A 24 13.08 1.90 -9.06
C LEU A 24 14.24 2.87 -9.24
N GLN A 25 15.51 2.40 -9.10
CA GLN A 25 16.70 3.22 -9.36
C GLN A 25 16.75 3.74 -10.81
N ALA A 26 16.41 2.88 -11.78
CA ALA A 26 16.32 3.30 -13.18
C ALA A 26 15.21 4.35 -13.40
N GLY A 27 14.07 4.21 -12.70
CA GLY A 27 12.99 5.22 -12.68
C GLY A 27 13.46 6.55 -12.13
N LEU A 28 14.11 6.55 -10.96
CA LEU A 28 14.70 7.75 -10.36
C LEU A 28 15.68 8.45 -11.30
N SER A 29 16.57 7.67 -11.94
CA SER A 29 17.58 8.21 -12.86
C SER A 29 16.96 8.88 -14.09
N LYS A 30 15.82 8.39 -14.61
CA LYS A 30 15.09 9.02 -15.72
C LYS A 30 14.55 10.39 -15.34
N GLU A 31 14.18 10.58 -14.07
CA GLU A 31 13.69 11.85 -13.51
C GLU A 31 14.83 12.75 -13.00
N GLY A 32 16.10 12.35 -13.22
CA GLY A 32 17.28 13.13 -12.84
C GLY A 32 17.70 12.97 -11.37
N PHE A 33 17.18 11.97 -10.67
CA PHE A 33 17.48 11.68 -9.27
C PHE A 33 18.31 10.40 -9.14
N SER A 34 19.11 10.34 -8.09
CA SER A 34 19.75 9.13 -7.59
C SER A 34 19.08 8.68 -6.28
N ALA A 35 19.39 7.49 -5.82
CA ALA A 35 18.92 7.03 -4.51
C ALA A 35 19.40 7.91 -3.35
N ARG A 36 20.54 8.61 -3.50
CA ARG A 36 21.08 9.53 -2.49
C ARG A 36 20.33 10.86 -2.42
N ASP A 37 19.60 11.21 -3.45
CA ASP A 37 18.75 12.40 -3.48
C ASP A 37 17.39 12.15 -2.80
N VAL A 38 17.05 10.88 -2.53
CA VAL A 38 15.88 10.50 -1.75
C VAL A 38 16.17 10.78 -0.27
N THR A 39 15.59 11.84 0.25
CA THR A 39 15.77 12.27 1.64
C THR A 39 14.85 11.54 2.61
N HIS A 40 13.65 11.18 2.14
CA HIS A 40 12.64 10.50 2.95
C HIS A 40 11.90 9.45 2.12
N VAL A 41 11.54 8.35 2.78
CA VAL A 41 10.58 7.37 2.26
C VAL A 41 9.41 7.31 3.25
N LEU A 42 8.22 7.65 2.78
CA LEU A 42 7.00 7.57 3.57
C LEU A 42 6.26 6.28 3.20
N LEU A 43 6.09 5.41 4.16
CA LEU A 43 5.43 4.12 3.96
C LEU A 43 3.96 4.22 4.36
N THR A 44 3.06 3.85 3.44
CA THR A 44 1.66 3.75 3.82
C THR A 44 1.48 2.59 4.80
N HIS A 45 2.16 1.49 4.59
CA HIS A 45 2.18 0.34 5.48
C HIS A 45 3.43 -0.53 5.22
N ILE A 46 3.57 -1.64 5.96
CA ILE A 46 4.82 -2.41 5.94
C ILE A 46 4.74 -3.74 5.16
N HIS A 47 3.73 -3.96 4.32
CA HIS A 47 3.76 -5.11 3.43
C HIS A 47 4.97 -5.03 2.49
N LEU A 48 5.42 -6.20 2.00
CA LEU A 48 6.73 -6.32 1.35
C LEU A 48 6.83 -5.56 0.03
N ASP A 49 5.73 -5.38 -0.67
CA ASP A 49 5.61 -4.60 -1.91
C ASP A 49 5.59 -3.08 -1.69
N HIS A 50 5.49 -2.64 -0.44
CA HIS A 50 5.55 -1.23 -0.05
C HIS A 50 6.85 -0.87 0.66
N ALA A 51 7.26 -1.69 1.64
CA ALA A 51 8.38 -1.41 2.53
C ALA A 51 9.64 -2.23 2.23
N GLY A 52 9.62 -3.11 1.23
CA GLY A 52 10.70 -4.08 0.99
C GLY A 52 12.09 -3.47 0.82
N ALA A 53 12.20 -2.36 0.10
CA ALA A 53 13.47 -1.67 -0.10
C ALA A 53 13.73 -0.54 0.92
N ALA A 54 12.87 -0.32 1.92
CA ALA A 54 13.02 0.78 2.88
C ALA A 54 14.36 0.76 3.63
N GLY A 55 14.79 -0.41 4.12
CA GLY A 55 16.07 -0.57 4.80
C GLY A 55 17.27 -0.27 3.90
N TRP A 56 17.14 -0.56 2.62
CA TRP A 56 18.17 -0.20 1.64
C TRP A 56 18.25 1.33 1.45
N PHE A 57 17.11 2.03 1.27
CA PHE A 57 17.07 3.49 1.18
C PHE A 57 17.58 4.17 2.45
N ALA A 58 17.28 3.63 3.62
CA ALA A 58 17.81 4.11 4.89
C ALA A 58 19.36 4.09 4.91
N ARG A 59 19.98 3.07 4.34
CA ARG A 59 21.44 2.97 4.18
C ARG A 59 22.01 3.91 3.12
N GLN A 60 21.19 4.40 2.17
CA GLN A 60 21.57 5.47 1.26
C GLN A 60 21.44 6.86 1.87
N GLY A 61 20.85 6.98 3.07
CA GLY A 61 20.74 8.23 3.82
C GLY A 61 19.31 8.69 4.11
N ALA A 62 18.31 8.10 3.46
CA ALA A 62 16.91 8.48 3.65
C ALA A 62 16.42 8.23 5.09
N GLU A 63 15.52 9.08 5.57
CA GLU A 63 14.69 8.84 6.76
C GLU A 63 13.45 8.05 6.34
N ILE A 64 13.11 7.00 7.08
CA ILE A 64 11.95 6.16 6.81
C ILE A 64 10.84 6.56 7.79
N VAL A 65 9.73 7.04 7.24
CA VAL A 65 8.56 7.46 8.01
C VAL A 65 7.52 6.33 8.00
N VAL A 66 7.04 5.93 9.16
CA VAL A 66 6.18 4.77 9.31
C VAL A 66 5.16 4.93 10.43
N HIS A 67 4.07 4.16 10.35
CA HIS A 67 3.07 4.01 11.40
C HIS A 67 3.69 3.38 12.68
N PRO A 68 3.27 3.80 13.91
CA PRO A 68 3.81 3.25 15.17
C PRO A 68 3.76 1.74 15.27
N VAL A 69 2.67 1.10 14.82
CA VAL A 69 2.51 -0.36 14.84
C VAL A 69 3.48 -1.06 13.89
N GLY A 70 3.83 -0.43 12.76
CA GLY A 70 4.77 -0.98 11.78
C GLY A 70 6.24 -0.83 12.18
N ALA A 71 6.58 0.18 12.97
CA ALA A 71 7.96 0.54 13.31
C ALA A 71 8.80 -0.62 13.89
N PRO A 72 8.32 -1.39 14.89
CA PRO A 72 9.10 -2.51 15.46
C PRO A 72 9.47 -3.57 14.41
N HIS A 73 8.62 -3.78 13.40
CA HIS A 73 8.83 -4.75 12.33
C HIS A 73 9.83 -4.27 11.27
N LEU A 74 10.04 -2.97 11.13
CA LEU A 74 11.11 -2.44 10.29
C LEU A 74 12.46 -2.45 11.01
N LEU A 75 12.48 -2.26 12.32
CA LEU A 75 13.70 -2.37 13.15
C LEU A 75 14.19 -3.83 13.25
N ASN A 76 13.27 -4.75 13.44
CA ASN A 76 13.54 -6.20 13.43
C ASN A 76 12.53 -6.93 12.55
N PRO A 77 12.85 -7.21 11.27
CA PRO A 77 11.91 -7.76 10.31
C PRO A 77 11.73 -9.30 10.40
N GLU A 78 12.38 -9.99 11.33
CA GLU A 78 12.34 -11.45 11.42
C GLU A 78 10.91 -12.02 11.45
N LYS A 79 10.02 -11.43 12.27
CA LYS A 79 8.62 -11.88 12.37
C LYS A 79 7.84 -11.62 11.10
N LEU A 80 8.06 -10.47 10.46
CA LEU A 80 7.43 -10.09 9.20
C LEU A 80 7.86 -11.06 8.08
N ILE A 81 9.16 -11.28 7.94
CA ILE A 81 9.73 -12.23 6.96
C ILE A 81 9.23 -13.63 7.22
N ALA A 82 9.26 -14.12 8.46
CA ALA A 82 8.75 -15.45 8.81
C ALA A 82 7.25 -15.61 8.49
N SER A 83 6.45 -14.56 8.66
CA SER A 83 5.04 -14.57 8.29
C SER A 83 4.85 -14.65 6.78
N ALA A 84 5.57 -13.83 6.03
CA ALA A 84 5.54 -13.83 4.57
C ALA A 84 6.03 -15.17 3.99
N THR A 85 7.10 -15.74 4.54
CA THR A 85 7.62 -17.04 4.09
C THR A 85 6.58 -18.16 4.21
N ARG A 86 5.71 -18.14 5.23
CA ARG A 86 4.61 -19.12 5.34
C ARG A 86 3.60 -19.01 4.21
N ILE A 87 3.44 -17.82 3.62
CA ILE A 87 2.49 -17.56 2.53
C ILE A 87 3.14 -17.83 1.17
N TYR A 88 4.34 -17.35 0.96
CA TYR A 88 5.00 -17.31 -0.36
C TYR A 88 6.03 -18.42 -0.58
N GLY A 89 6.49 -19.12 0.49
CA GLY A 89 7.42 -20.25 0.40
C GLY A 89 8.66 -19.91 -0.42
N ASP A 90 8.96 -20.78 -1.41
CA ASP A 90 10.13 -20.65 -2.27
C ASP A 90 10.10 -19.44 -3.22
N HIS A 91 8.96 -18.73 -3.30
CA HIS A 91 8.82 -17.52 -4.10
C HIS A 91 9.31 -16.24 -3.40
N MET A 92 9.74 -16.33 -2.14
CA MET A 92 10.18 -15.14 -1.36
C MET A 92 11.23 -14.32 -2.10
N ASP A 93 12.31 -14.94 -2.58
CA ASP A 93 13.40 -14.23 -3.24
C ASP A 93 12.97 -13.62 -4.57
N SER A 94 12.18 -14.34 -5.37
CA SER A 94 11.75 -13.88 -6.69
C SER A 94 10.72 -12.76 -6.62
N LEU A 95 9.80 -12.81 -5.65
CA LEU A 95 8.74 -11.82 -5.50
C LEU A 95 9.22 -10.58 -4.71
N TRP A 96 9.94 -10.81 -3.60
CA TRP A 96 10.20 -9.76 -2.61
C TRP A 96 11.67 -9.35 -2.55
N GLY A 97 12.60 -10.26 -2.88
CA GLY A 97 14.03 -10.00 -2.76
C GLY A 97 14.49 -9.80 -1.32
N GLU A 98 15.60 -9.12 -1.14
CA GLU A 98 16.16 -8.84 0.18
C GLU A 98 15.34 -7.79 0.93
N PHE A 99 14.98 -8.08 2.18
CA PHE A 99 14.34 -7.14 3.11
C PHE A 99 15.32 -6.80 4.24
N LEU A 100 15.87 -5.59 4.21
CA LEU A 100 16.84 -5.12 5.19
C LEU A 100 16.18 -4.38 6.33
N ALA A 101 16.65 -4.62 7.56
CA ALA A 101 16.23 -3.83 8.73
C ALA A 101 16.58 -2.35 8.52
N VAL A 102 15.69 -1.47 8.95
CA VAL A 102 15.91 -0.03 9.00
C VAL A 102 16.72 0.31 10.26
N PRO A 103 17.85 1.03 10.16
CA PRO A 103 18.57 1.50 11.33
C PRO A 103 17.71 2.43 12.21
N GLU A 104 17.77 2.29 13.54
CA GLU A 104 16.94 3.05 14.47
C GLU A 104 17.06 4.57 14.27
N ASN A 105 18.26 5.07 14.03
CA ASN A 105 18.53 6.49 13.77
C ASN A 105 18.06 6.98 12.39
N LYS A 106 17.46 6.11 11.59
CA LYS A 106 16.86 6.40 10.27
C LYS A 106 15.36 6.12 10.24
N LEU A 107 14.77 5.73 11.38
CA LEU A 107 13.34 5.47 11.48
C LEU A 107 12.66 6.62 12.23
N ARG A 108 11.66 7.21 11.59
CA ARG A 108 10.77 8.19 12.20
C ARG A 108 9.38 7.58 12.33
N VAL A 109 8.87 7.52 13.56
CA VAL A 109 7.48 7.17 13.82
C VAL A 109 6.64 8.44 13.67
N ALA A 110 5.66 8.43 12.77
CA ALA A 110 4.69 9.51 12.62
C ALA A 110 3.41 9.20 13.41
N ASN A 111 2.77 10.23 13.95
CA ASN A 111 1.45 10.09 14.59
C ASN A 111 0.34 10.51 13.62
N ASP A 112 -0.89 10.03 13.87
CA ASP A 112 -2.07 10.43 13.10
C ASP A 112 -2.26 11.95 13.16
N ALA A 113 -2.51 12.58 12.02
CA ALA A 113 -2.68 14.02 11.86
C ALA A 113 -1.47 14.89 12.31
N GLU A 114 -0.30 14.32 12.53
CA GLU A 114 0.94 15.05 12.77
C GLU A 114 1.52 15.56 11.45
N GLU A 115 1.59 16.87 11.26
CA GLU A 115 2.18 17.42 10.03
C GLU A 115 3.66 17.05 9.91
N ILE A 116 4.02 16.49 8.75
CA ILE A 116 5.39 16.14 8.39
C ILE A 116 5.92 17.21 7.43
N ALA A 117 6.80 18.08 7.93
CA ALA A 117 7.47 19.10 7.13
C ALA A 117 8.77 18.54 6.53
N ILE A 118 8.89 18.52 5.20
CA ILE A 118 10.08 18.09 4.46
C ILE A 118 10.36 19.12 3.37
N GLY A 119 11.44 19.88 3.55
CA GLY A 119 11.72 21.01 2.67
C GLY A 119 10.55 21.99 2.65
N ASP A 120 10.05 22.26 1.47
CA ASP A 120 8.88 23.14 1.22
C ASP A 120 7.54 22.39 1.25
N LEU A 121 7.56 21.06 1.40
CA LEU A 121 6.34 20.23 1.43
C LEU A 121 5.81 20.06 2.85
N ARG A 122 4.49 19.88 2.93
CA ARG A 122 3.75 19.59 4.16
C ARG A 122 2.83 18.40 3.90
N LEU A 123 3.16 17.25 4.48
CA LEU A 123 2.37 16.03 4.35
C LEU A 123 1.64 15.75 5.67
N LEU A 124 0.42 15.25 5.54
CA LEU A 124 -0.39 14.88 6.69
C LEU A 124 -0.66 13.36 6.64
N PRO A 125 -0.13 12.56 7.58
CA PRO A 125 -0.53 11.17 7.75
C PRO A 125 -1.95 11.11 8.29
N ILE A 126 -2.75 10.24 7.70
CA ILE A 126 -4.14 9.95 8.08
C ILE A 126 -4.18 8.48 8.45
N ASN A 127 -4.51 8.16 9.69
CA ASN A 127 -4.64 6.76 10.13
C ASN A 127 -5.85 6.11 9.44
N THR A 128 -5.54 5.16 8.56
CA THR A 128 -6.50 4.46 7.68
C THR A 128 -6.38 2.94 7.79
N PRO A 129 -6.66 2.37 8.98
CA PRO A 129 -6.62 0.92 9.17
C PRO A 129 -7.75 0.22 8.39
N GLY A 130 -7.60 -1.09 8.20
CA GLY A 130 -8.59 -1.94 7.56
C GLY A 130 -7.98 -2.95 6.61
N HIS A 131 -7.13 -2.50 5.68
CA HIS A 131 -6.24 -3.37 4.92
C HIS A 131 -5.14 -3.97 5.81
N ALA A 132 -4.54 -3.13 6.64
CA ALA A 132 -3.59 -3.48 7.69
C ALA A 132 -3.76 -2.55 8.89
N GLU A 133 -3.39 -3.00 10.09
CA GLU A 133 -3.48 -2.20 11.32
C GLU A 133 -2.50 -1.01 11.30
N HIS A 134 -1.37 -1.20 10.64
CA HIS A 134 -0.28 -0.24 10.50
C HIS A 134 -0.37 0.62 9.22
N HIS A 135 -1.60 0.95 8.77
CA HIS A 135 -1.80 1.65 7.51
C HIS A 135 -2.05 3.14 7.69
N TYR A 136 -1.28 3.97 6.95
CA TYR A 136 -1.50 5.38 6.73
C TYR A 136 -1.84 5.70 5.28
N SER A 137 -2.70 6.71 5.07
CA SER A 137 -2.72 7.48 3.84
C SER A 137 -1.99 8.81 4.08
N TYR A 138 -1.36 9.38 3.05
CA TYR A 138 -0.67 10.67 3.17
C TYR A 138 -1.34 11.71 2.30
N GLN A 139 -1.74 12.84 2.90
CA GLN A 139 -2.28 13.97 2.16
C GLN A 139 -1.19 15.00 1.88
N LEU A 140 -1.08 15.42 0.62
CA LEU A 140 -0.29 16.56 0.16
C LEU A 140 -1.23 17.48 -0.63
N ASP A 141 -1.54 18.65 -0.09
CA ASP A 141 -2.52 19.58 -0.67
C ASP A 141 -3.88 18.92 -0.95
N ASP A 142 -4.27 18.85 -2.23
CA ASP A 142 -5.50 18.25 -2.73
C ASP A 142 -5.39 16.79 -3.16
N LEU A 143 -4.19 16.21 -3.06
CA LEU A 143 -3.88 14.83 -3.42
C LEU A 143 -3.74 13.97 -2.15
N ILE A 144 -4.35 12.77 -2.17
CA ILE A 144 -4.12 11.77 -1.13
C ILE A 144 -3.47 10.53 -1.74
N PHE A 145 -2.29 10.16 -1.23
CA PHE A 145 -1.66 8.87 -1.46
C PHE A 145 -2.33 7.86 -0.53
N THR A 146 -3.17 7.03 -1.10
CA THR A 146 -4.12 6.22 -0.32
C THR A 146 -3.57 4.87 0.10
N GLY A 147 -2.41 4.47 -0.41
CA GLY A 147 -1.95 3.10 -0.20
C GLY A 147 -2.98 2.08 -0.68
N ASP A 148 -2.99 0.91 -0.06
CA ASP A 148 -3.86 -0.20 -0.40
C ASP A 148 -5.30 -0.04 0.09
N VAL A 149 -5.54 0.86 1.05
CA VAL A 149 -6.91 1.28 1.39
C VAL A 149 -7.61 1.91 0.20
N GLY A 150 -6.86 2.52 -0.73
CA GLY A 150 -7.35 3.03 -2.01
C GLY A 150 -7.67 1.97 -3.05
N GLY A 151 -7.44 0.69 -2.77
CA GLY A 151 -7.65 -0.39 -3.73
C GLY A 151 -6.62 -0.43 -4.85
N VAL A 152 -6.78 -1.40 -5.74
CA VAL A 152 -5.97 -1.60 -6.96
C VAL A 152 -6.84 -1.28 -8.16
N ARG A 153 -6.44 -0.28 -8.94
CA ARG A 153 -7.16 0.11 -10.15
C ARG A 153 -6.35 -0.21 -11.39
N ILE A 154 -6.88 -1.08 -12.25
CA ILE A 154 -6.18 -1.51 -13.46
C ILE A 154 -6.27 -0.41 -14.53
N PRO A 155 -5.14 0.05 -15.12
CA PRO A 155 -5.14 1.06 -16.15
C PRO A 155 -5.95 0.63 -17.40
N GLY A 156 -6.72 1.58 -17.96
CA GLY A 156 -7.53 1.34 -19.17
C GLY A 156 -8.91 0.72 -18.88
N TYR A 157 -9.19 0.33 -17.65
CA TYR A 157 -10.49 -0.22 -17.26
C TYR A 157 -11.10 0.58 -16.12
N GLN A 158 -12.43 0.70 -16.14
CA GLN A 158 -13.18 1.19 -14.96
C GLN A 158 -13.43 0.02 -13.99
N TYR A 159 -12.33 -0.56 -13.51
CA TYR A 159 -12.34 -1.67 -12.55
C TYR A 159 -11.41 -1.37 -11.40
N LEU A 160 -11.92 -1.55 -10.19
CA LEU A 160 -11.18 -1.39 -8.96
C LEU A 160 -11.37 -2.64 -8.09
N ARG A 161 -10.27 -3.21 -7.62
CA ARG A 161 -10.27 -4.34 -6.71
C ARG A 161 -9.76 -3.92 -5.33
N VAL A 162 -10.42 -4.44 -4.28
CA VAL A 162 -9.98 -4.28 -2.90
C VAL A 162 -9.00 -5.40 -2.55
N PRO A 163 -7.71 -5.12 -2.29
CA PRO A 163 -6.72 -6.13 -1.91
C PRO A 163 -6.95 -6.59 -0.46
N MET A 164 -7.18 -7.89 -0.25
CA MET A 164 -7.54 -8.47 1.03
C MET A 164 -6.55 -9.53 1.50
N PRO A 165 -5.30 -9.15 1.83
CA PRO A 165 -4.33 -10.12 2.32
C PRO A 165 -4.63 -10.54 3.75
N PRO A 166 -4.51 -11.84 4.10
CA PRO A 166 -4.51 -12.25 5.49
C PRO A 166 -3.21 -11.78 6.19
N PRO A 167 -3.18 -11.67 7.52
CA PRO A 167 -4.26 -11.99 8.48
C PRO A 167 -5.02 -10.76 9.01
N GLU A 168 -4.68 -9.53 8.61
CA GLU A 168 -5.06 -8.30 9.32
C GLU A 168 -6.28 -7.56 8.73
N LEU A 169 -7.01 -8.20 7.84
CA LEU A 169 -8.17 -7.59 7.20
C LEU A 169 -9.29 -7.27 8.21
N HIS A 170 -9.75 -6.02 8.19
CA HIS A 170 -10.88 -5.57 9.00
C HIS A 170 -11.83 -4.66 8.19
N ILE A 171 -12.91 -5.22 7.67
CA ILE A 171 -13.82 -4.56 6.72
C ILE A 171 -14.46 -3.30 7.30
N GLU A 172 -14.94 -3.33 8.55
CA GLU A 172 -15.61 -2.18 9.19
C GLU A 172 -14.66 -1.01 9.37
N ARG A 173 -13.42 -1.27 9.82
CA ARG A 173 -12.38 -0.23 9.95
C ARG A 173 -11.97 0.32 8.59
N TRP A 174 -11.99 -0.52 7.55
CA TRP A 174 -11.72 -0.04 6.19
C TRP A 174 -12.81 0.91 5.71
N ARG A 175 -14.09 0.60 5.96
CA ARG A 175 -15.20 1.52 5.68
C ARG A 175 -15.03 2.87 6.39
N GLU A 176 -14.66 2.85 7.68
CA GLU A 176 -14.36 4.08 8.43
C GLU A 176 -13.21 4.86 7.80
N SER A 177 -12.16 4.17 7.34
CA SER A 177 -11.02 4.77 6.65
C SER A 177 -11.43 5.42 5.33
N VAL A 178 -12.26 4.76 4.51
CA VAL A 178 -12.83 5.34 3.28
C VAL A 178 -13.66 6.60 3.59
N ALA A 179 -14.46 6.56 4.64
CA ALA A 179 -15.24 7.72 5.08
C ALA A 179 -14.33 8.89 5.51
N LYS A 180 -13.22 8.62 6.21
CA LYS A 180 -12.20 9.64 6.55
C LYS A 180 -11.60 10.26 5.29
N LEU A 181 -11.20 9.46 4.31
CA LEU A 181 -10.66 9.95 3.03
C LEU A 181 -11.68 10.82 2.30
N ARG A 182 -12.94 10.39 2.22
CA ARG A 182 -14.05 11.15 1.62
C ARG A 182 -14.27 12.50 2.31
N ALA A 183 -14.21 12.54 3.64
CA ALA A 183 -14.38 13.76 4.43
C ALA A 183 -13.28 14.81 4.18
N ARG A 184 -12.09 14.40 3.72
CA ARG A 184 -10.99 15.31 3.35
C ARG A 184 -11.24 16.04 2.02
N LYS A 185 -12.23 15.60 1.21
CA LYS A 185 -12.60 16.19 -0.08
C LYS A 185 -11.39 16.38 -1.02
N PRO A 186 -10.56 15.34 -1.24
CA PRO A 186 -9.43 15.47 -2.14
C PRO A 186 -9.91 15.69 -3.57
N ALA A 187 -9.10 16.39 -4.39
CA ALA A 187 -9.33 16.46 -5.83
C ALA A 187 -8.81 15.22 -6.55
N ARG A 188 -7.82 14.52 -5.97
CA ARG A 188 -7.19 13.35 -6.58
C ARG A 188 -6.82 12.30 -5.54
N LEU A 189 -6.82 11.04 -5.97
CA LEU A 189 -6.33 9.89 -5.21
C LEU A 189 -5.17 9.23 -5.95
N ALA A 190 -4.17 8.81 -5.21
CA ALA A 190 -2.99 8.08 -5.68
C ALA A 190 -2.87 6.76 -4.92
N PRO A 191 -3.59 5.69 -5.33
CA PRO A 191 -3.36 4.36 -4.78
C PRO A 191 -1.95 3.87 -5.16
N THR A 192 -1.36 3.00 -4.37
CA THR A 192 0.01 2.53 -4.62
C THR A 192 0.13 1.83 -5.96
N HIS A 193 -0.90 1.11 -6.36
CA HIS A 193 -0.96 0.36 -7.61
C HIS A 193 -1.68 1.17 -8.70
N PHE A 194 -0.91 1.59 -9.73
CA PHE A 194 -1.35 2.09 -11.04
C PHE A 194 -2.01 3.47 -11.11
N GLY A 195 -1.34 4.52 -10.62
CA GLY A 195 -1.60 5.86 -11.13
C GLY A 195 -2.33 6.82 -10.18
N ILE A 196 -2.68 7.99 -10.72
CA ILE A 196 -3.38 9.07 -10.00
C ILE A 196 -4.72 9.30 -10.70
N PHE A 197 -5.79 9.42 -9.93
CA PHE A 197 -7.17 9.48 -10.42
C PHE A 197 -7.92 10.69 -9.84
N ASP A 198 -8.71 11.37 -10.66
CA ASP A 198 -9.51 12.54 -10.32
C ASP A 198 -11.02 12.23 -10.17
N ASP A 199 -11.46 11.05 -10.59
CA ASP A 199 -12.82 10.56 -10.40
C ASP A 199 -13.07 10.02 -8.97
N VAL A 200 -12.67 10.80 -7.97
CA VAL A 200 -12.64 10.45 -6.54
C VAL A 200 -13.95 9.85 -6.03
N ALA A 201 -15.08 10.43 -6.43
CA ALA A 201 -16.39 9.95 -5.97
C ALA A 201 -16.66 8.52 -6.46
N TRP A 202 -16.40 8.24 -7.74
CA TRP A 202 -16.53 6.91 -8.30
C TRP A 202 -15.56 5.93 -7.62
N HIS A 203 -14.29 6.32 -7.50
CA HIS A 203 -13.23 5.51 -6.91
C HIS A 203 -13.57 5.05 -5.48
N LEU A 204 -13.97 5.97 -4.60
CA LEU A 204 -14.34 5.65 -3.22
C LEU A 204 -15.63 4.82 -3.14
N ASN A 205 -16.59 5.02 -4.05
CA ASN A 205 -17.80 4.20 -4.13
C ASN A 205 -17.48 2.76 -4.56
N GLU A 206 -16.54 2.55 -5.49
CA GLU A 206 -16.14 1.21 -5.91
C GLU A 206 -15.41 0.46 -4.78
N ILE A 207 -14.60 1.15 -3.96
CA ILE A 207 -14.03 0.53 -2.75
C ILE A 207 -15.16 0.05 -1.83
N GLU A 208 -16.14 0.89 -1.52
CA GLU A 208 -17.27 0.54 -0.65
C GLU A 208 -18.05 -0.66 -1.21
N LYS A 209 -18.33 -0.70 -2.51
CA LYS A 209 -18.98 -1.85 -3.17
C LYS A 209 -18.15 -3.13 -3.06
N GLY A 210 -16.82 -3.03 -3.25
CA GLY A 210 -15.90 -4.16 -3.10
C GLY A 210 -15.90 -4.71 -1.68
N LEU A 211 -15.90 -3.85 -0.66
CA LEU A 211 -16.01 -4.24 0.74
C LEU A 211 -17.36 -4.89 1.06
N ASP A 212 -18.46 -4.37 0.51
CA ASP A 212 -19.78 -4.95 0.67
C ASP A 212 -19.90 -6.31 -0.01
N SER A 213 -19.30 -6.46 -1.19
CA SER A 213 -19.25 -7.74 -1.91
C SER A 213 -18.47 -8.79 -1.12
N ALA A 214 -17.31 -8.42 -0.57
CA ALA A 214 -16.51 -9.30 0.26
C ALA A 214 -17.24 -9.71 1.55
N ALA A 215 -17.90 -8.77 2.22
CA ALA A 215 -18.66 -9.06 3.43
C ALA A 215 -19.79 -10.08 3.16
N ARG A 216 -20.60 -9.84 2.11
CA ARG A 216 -21.65 -10.78 1.70
C ARG A 216 -21.09 -12.15 1.35
N TRP A 217 -20.01 -12.19 0.58
CA TRP A 217 -19.37 -13.47 0.21
C TRP A 217 -18.90 -14.24 1.45
N LEU A 218 -18.31 -13.58 2.45
CA LEU A 218 -17.91 -14.22 3.71
C LEU A 218 -19.13 -14.74 4.49
N GLU A 219 -20.23 -13.97 4.57
CA GLU A 219 -21.48 -14.38 5.22
C GLU A 219 -22.10 -15.62 4.55
N GLU A 220 -22.01 -15.74 3.22
CA GLU A 220 -22.53 -16.87 2.47
C GLU A 220 -21.64 -18.14 2.57
N VAL A 221 -20.33 -17.97 2.56
CA VAL A 221 -19.38 -19.09 2.42
C VAL A 221 -18.96 -19.66 3.77
N MET A 222 -18.71 -18.81 4.77
CA MET A 222 -18.12 -19.22 6.04
C MET A 222 -19.02 -20.14 6.91
N PRO A 223 -20.37 -20.04 6.90
CA PRO A 223 -21.23 -20.94 7.68
C PRO A 223 -21.07 -22.42 7.31
N ALA A 224 -20.62 -22.72 6.08
CA ALA A 224 -20.34 -24.11 5.64
C ALA A 224 -19.00 -24.66 6.15
N ALA A 225 -18.21 -23.85 6.89
CA ALA A 225 -16.88 -24.20 7.38
C ALA A 225 -15.97 -24.84 6.30
N PRO A 226 -15.81 -24.23 5.13
CA PRO A 226 -15.05 -24.81 4.03
C PRO A 226 -13.58 -24.99 4.42
N SER A 227 -12.92 -25.98 3.82
CA SER A 227 -11.48 -26.16 3.95
C SER A 227 -10.72 -24.98 3.32
N PRO A 228 -9.44 -24.75 3.69
CA PRO A 228 -8.62 -23.71 3.07
C PRO A 228 -8.55 -23.82 1.53
N GLU A 229 -8.50 -25.03 1.00
CA GLU A 229 -8.48 -25.27 -0.45
C GLU A 229 -9.82 -24.90 -1.11
N GLU A 230 -10.94 -25.26 -0.51
CA GLU A 230 -12.28 -24.86 -1.00
C GLU A 230 -12.46 -23.36 -0.94
N LEU A 231 -11.96 -22.71 0.12
CA LEU A 231 -11.97 -21.24 0.23
C LEU A 231 -11.17 -20.60 -0.90
N ARG A 232 -9.97 -21.10 -1.18
CA ARG A 232 -9.11 -20.61 -2.25
C ARG A 232 -9.83 -20.69 -3.60
N VAL A 233 -10.44 -21.82 -3.92
CA VAL A 233 -11.17 -22.02 -5.19
C VAL A 233 -12.36 -21.07 -5.28
N LYS A 234 -13.19 -21.00 -4.23
CA LYS A 234 -14.37 -20.13 -4.19
C LYS A 234 -14.01 -18.65 -4.27
N PHE A 235 -12.94 -18.24 -3.58
CA PHE A 235 -12.46 -16.86 -3.63
C PHE A 235 -11.94 -16.49 -5.02
N SER A 236 -11.14 -17.37 -5.63
CA SER A 236 -10.66 -17.17 -7.01
C SER A 236 -11.83 -17.04 -7.99
N GLN A 237 -12.85 -17.88 -7.86
CA GLN A 237 -14.04 -17.80 -8.70
C GLN A 237 -14.79 -16.48 -8.52
N MET A 238 -15.02 -16.04 -7.27
CA MET A 238 -15.66 -14.75 -6.97
C MET A 238 -14.90 -13.59 -7.62
N VAL A 239 -13.56 -13.58 -7.51
CA VAL A 239 -12.71 -12.53 -8.09
C VAL A 239 -12.82 -12.51 -9.63
N MET A 240 -12.79 -13.71 -10.26
CA MET A 240 -12.92 -13.83 -11.71
C MET A 240 -14.29 -13.38 -12.21
N ASP A 241 -15.36 -13.74 -11.51
CA ASP A 241 -16.73 -13.37 -11.88
C ASP A 241 -16.94 -11.86 -11.72
N ASP A 242 -16.39 -11.26 -10.65
CA ASP A 242 -16.40 -9.82 -10.46
C ASP A 242 -15.67 -9.12 -11.62
N ALA A 243 -14.43 -9.50 -11.93
CA ALA A 243 -13.66 -8.93 -13.03
C ALA A 243 -14.38 -9.06 -14.39
N ARG A 244 -14.98 -10.21 -14.68
CA ARG A 244 -15.76 -10.44 -15.90
C ARG A 244 -16.98 -9.52 -15.98
N SER A 245 -17.61 -9.18 -14.87
CA SER A 245 -18.75 -8.25 -14.84
C SER A 245 -18.39 -6.84 -15.31
N TYR A 246 -17.10 -6.48 -15.23
CA TYR A 246 -16.53 -5.24 -15.78
C TYR A 246 -15.89 -5.39 -17.16
N GLY A 247 -16.07 -6.54 -17.81
CA GLY A 247 -15.57 -6.78 -19.16
C GLY A 247 -14.10 -7.19 -19.26
N LEU A 248 -13.45 -7.52 -18.12
CA LEU A 248 -12.10 -8.09 -18.13
C LEU A 248 -12.17 -9.57 -18.54
N THR A 249 -11.17 -10.02 -19.27
CA THR A 249 -11.01 -11.41 -19.74
C THR A 249 -9.75 -12.02 -19.13
N GLU A 250 -9.53 -13.33 -19.33
CA GLU A 250 -8.30 -14.02 -18.90
C GLU A 250 -7.04 -13.54 -19.64
N GLU A 251 -7.21 -12.77 -20.74
CA GLU A 251 -6.12 -12.22 -21.54
C GLU A 251 -5.74 -10.77 -21.11
N THR A 252 -6.53 -10.16 -20.23
CA THR A 252 -6.33 -8.80 -19.68
C THR A 252 -5.87 -8.84 -18.23
#